data_f73173323b2bca38a0138eeaa2a0b51e
#
_entry.id   f73173323b2bca38a0138eeaa2a0b51e
#
_cell.length_a   1.000
_cell.length_b   1.000
_cell.length_c   1.000
_cell.angle_alpha   90.00
_cell.angle_beta   90.00
_cell.angle_gamma   90.00
#
_symmetry.space_group_name_H-M   'P 1'
#
loop_
_entity.id
_entity.type
_entity.pdbx_description
1 polymer ?
#
loop_
_entity_poly.entity_id
_entity_poly.type
_entity_poly.pdbx_seq_one_letter_code
_entity_poly.pdbx_strand_id
1 'polypeptide(L)'
;MSDQTVTNPAAEAQEGEITPDAVENAVENVENPAAATTAEEGQASEATSAAAADLLEKITALEAAKASLSQMVEERNSQYMRLAADFENFRKRTQREKEELELQIKCSVIADLLPVVDSFELARTHIQTETEAEEKIHRSYQGVYKQLVECLKRIGVSAMQAKGKPFDPNLHEAVLREATNEHPEGTVIEELKRGYMLGDRVLRHAMVKVAAAPEEGSGSEIKPTNDVTDA
;
A
#
# COMPACT_ATOMS: atom_id res chain seq x y z
N MET A 1 -30.01 28.53 -5.29
CA MET A 1 -30.45 28.56 -6.70
C MET A 1 -29.45 27.65 -7.42
N SER A 2 -29.73 26.55 -7.88
CA SER A 2 -30.78 25.61 -8.17
C SER A 2 -30.20 24.17 -8.07
N ASP A 3 -30.84 23.41 -7.26
CA ASP A 3 -30.70 22.01 -7.02
C ASP A 3 -31.16 21.25 -8.29
N GLN A 4 -30.32 20.36 -8.87
CA GLN A 4 -30.75 19.39 -9.85
C GLN A 4 -30.32 18.00 -9.38
N THR A 5 -31.17 17.40 -8.59
CA THR A 5 -31.21 15.99 -8.31
C THR A 5 -31.55 15.21 -9.59
N VAL A 6 -30.57 14.47 -10.12
CA VAL A 6 -30.78 13.47 -11.17
C VAL A 6 -31.17 12.17 -10.48
N THR A 7 -32.45 11.89 -10.46
CA THR A 7 -33.03 10.59 -10.09
C THR A 7 -32.80 9.60 -11.24
N ASN A 8 -32.10 8.52 -10.95
CA ASN A 8 -31.95 7.35 -11.80
C ASN A 8 -33.09 6.37 -11.46
N PRO A 9 -34.00 6.01 -12.39
CA PRO A 9 -34.99 4.98 -12.13
C PRO A 9 -34.35 3.60 -12.31
N ALA A 10 -34.20 2.89 -11.20
CA ALA A 10 -33.94 1.46 -11.19
C ALA A 10 -35.11 0.71 -11.84
N ALA A 11 -34.85 0.02 -12.95
CA ALA A 11 -35.77 -0.94 -13.53
C ALA A 11 -35.77 -2.20 -12.66
N GLU A 12 -36.86 -2.44 -11.95
CA GLU A 12 -37.18 -3.75 -11.34
C GLU A 12 -37.40 -4.77 -12.44
N ALA A 13 -36.45 -5.66 -12.63
CA ALA A 13 -36.64 -6.90 -13.38
C ALA A 13 -37.28 -7.91 -12.43
N GLN A 14 -38.56 -8.18 -12.63
CA GLN A 14 -39.27 -9.32 -12.01
C GLN A 14 -38.70 -10.63 -12.57
N GLU A 15 -38.03 -11.37 -11.72
CA GLU A 15 -37.67 -12.77 -11.95
C GLU A 15 -38.96 -13.62 -11.93
N GLY A 16 -39.44 -13.98 -13.11
CA GLY A 16 -40.46 -15.01 -13.25
C GLY A 16 -39.82 -16.38 -13.12
N GLU A 17 -40.01 -17.00 -11.98
CA GLU A 17 -39.63 -18.36 -11.67
C GLU A 17 -40.49 -19.33 -12.51
N ILE A 18 -39.91 -19.89 -13.59
CA ILE A 18 -40.57 -20.95 -14.39
C ILE A 18 -40.26 -22.29 -13.73
N THR A 19 -41.17 -22.80 -12.95
CA THR A 19 -41.12 -24.16 -12.40
C THR A 19 -41.35 -25.22 -13.50
N PRO A 20 -40.66 -26.38 -13.48
CA PRO A 20 -40.70 -27.38 -14.55
C PRO A 20 -41.87 -28.37 -14.47
N ASP A 21 -43.02 -28.00 -13.91
CA ASP A 21 -44.11 -28.93 -13.61
C ASP A 21 -45.39 -28.74 -14.48
N ALA A 22 -45.27 -28.22 -15.70
CA ALA A 22 -46.43 -27.97 -16.56
C ALA A 22 -46.41 -28.66 -17.95
N VAL A 23 -45.62 -29.73 -18.13
CA VAL A 23 -45.55 -30.44 -19.43
C VAL A 23 -45.98 -31.92 -19.39
N GLU A 24 -46.57 -32.39 -18.29
CA GLU A 24 -46.91 -33.82 -18.14
C GLU A 24 -48.42 -34.10 -18.11
N ASN A 25 -49.27 -33.37 -18.87
CA ASN A 25 -50.70 -33.72 -18.93
C ASN A 25 -51.36 -33.33 -20.24
N ALA A 26 -50.91 -33.86 -21.39
CA ALA A 26 -51.58 -33.71 -22.67
C ALA A 26 -51.31 -34.89 -23.60
N VAL A 27 -51.35 -36.14 -23.10
CA VAL A 27 -51.36 -37.35 -23.92
C VAL A 27 -52.31 -38.35 -23.30
N GLU A 28 -53.62 -38.11 -23.39
CA GLU A 28 -54.61 -39.15 -23.30
C GLU A 28 -55.89 -38.65 -23.94
N ASN A 29 -56.18 -39.10 -25.14
CA ASN A 29 -57.45 -39.47 -25.73
C ASN A 29 -57.50 -39.17 -27.24
N VAL A 30 -57.07 -40.11 -28.04
CA VAL A 30 -57.59 -40.23 -29.40
C VAL A 30 -58.01 -41.71 -29.64
N GLU A 31 -59.30 -41.99 -29.45
CA GLU A 31 -59.96 -43.21 -29.94
C GLU A 31 -59.86 -43.24 -31.46
N ASN A 32 -59.52 -44.44 -31.92
CA ASN A 32 -59.44 -44.86 -33.30
C ASN A 32 -60.92 -45.18 -33.86
N PRO A 33 -61.27 -44.73 -35.07
CA PRO A 33 -62.09 -45.51 -35.91
C PRO A 33 -61.37 -45.88 -37.21
N ALA A 34 -61.30 -47.18 -37.41
CA ALA A 34 -60.90 -47.83 -38.64
C ALA A 34 -61.89 -47.61 -39.79
N ALA A 35 -61.35 -47.66 -40.98
CA ALA A 35 -61.89 -48.02 -42.29
C ALA A 35 -62.16 -46.87 -43.29
N ALA A 36 -61.43 -47.02 -44.39
CA ALA A 36 -61.70 -46.60 -45.76
C ALA A 36 -60.96 -45.25 -46.20
N THR A 37 -59.79 -45.36 -46.84
CA THR A 37 -59.69 -45.19 -48.31
C THR A 37 -58.21 -45.20 -48.72
N THR A 38 -57.76 -46.24 -49.31
CA THR A 38 -56.51 -46.43 -50.05
C THR A 38 -56.56 -45.66 -51.37
N ALA A 39 -55.99 -44.47 -51.47
CA ALA A 39 -55.49 -43.85 -52.72
C ALA A 39 -54.83 -42.46 -52.55
N GLU A 40 -54.83 -41.80 -51.39
CA GLU A 40 -54.19 -40.52 -51.19
C GLU A 40 -53.00 -40.55 -50.28
N GLU A 41 -52.56 -41.70 -49.76
CA GLU A 41 -51.48 -41.85 -48.77
C GLU A 41 -50.06 -41.68 -49.33
N GLY A 42 -49.86 -41.75 -50.64
CA GLY A 42 -48.54 -41.65 -51.25
C GLY A 42 -47.94 -40.19 -51.26
N GLN A 43 -48.78 -39.17 -51.49
CA GLN A 43 -48.35 -37.78 -51.59
C GLN A 43 -48.30 -37.06 -50.24
N ALA A 44 -49.16 -37.44 -49.30
CA ALA A 44 -49.14 -36.90 -47.93
C ALA A 44 -47.97 -37.45 -47.13
N SER A 45 -47.46 -38.65 -47.37
CA SER A 45 -46.32 -39.28 -46.72
C SER A 45 -44.98 -38.60 -47.16
N GLU A 46 -44.82 -38.26 -48.45
CA GLU A 46 -43.62 -37.56 -48.94
C GLU A 46 -43.57 -36.11 -48.49
N ALA A 47 -44.65 -35.37 -48.44
CA ALA A 47 -44.72 -34.00 -47.95
C ALA A 47 -44.46 -33.91 -46.44
N THR A 48 -44.97 -34.85 -45.65
CA THR A 48 -44.65 -34.93 -44.18
C THR A 48 -43.21 -35.34 -43.91
N SER A 49 -42.65 -36.23 -44.73
CA SER A 49 -41.24 -36.62 -44.63
C SER A 49 -40.31 -35.48 -44.99
N ALA A 50 -40.61 -34.71 -46.02
CA ALA A 50 -39.83 -33.52 -46.41
C ALA A 50 -39.90 -32.38 -45.36
N ALA A 51 -41.12 -32.16 -44.79
CA ALA A 51 -41.30 -31.18 -43.69
C ALA A 51 -40.57 -31.61 -42.41
N ALA A 52 -40.55 -32.92 -42.10
CA ALA A 52 -39.80 -33.46 -40.97
C ALA A 52 -38.26 -33.32 -41.14
N ALA A 53 -37.77 -33.52 -42.37
CA ALA A 53 -36.34 -33.31 -42.70
C ALA A 53 -35.92 -31.84 -42.57
N ASP A 54 -36.77 -30.91 -43.06
CA ASP A 54 -36.53 -29.47 -42.94
C ASP A 54 -36.55 -28.99 -41.47
N LEU A 55 -37.44 -29.56 -40.65
CA LEU A 55 -37.47 -29.29 -39.21
C LEU A 55 -36.24 -29.84 -38.50
N LEU A 56 -35.76 -31.02 -38.83
CA LEU A 56 -34.54 -31.60 -38.28
C LEU A 56 -33.32 -30.78 -38.64
N GLU A 57 -33.23 -30.30 -39.89
CA GLU A 57 -32.15 -29.40 -40.31
C GLU A 57 -32.19 -28.07 -39.55
N LYS A 58 -33.36 -27.49 -39.33
CA LYS A 58 -33.53 -26.29 -38.50
C LYS A 58 -33.15 -26.52 -37.02
N ILE A 59 -33.52 -27.68 -36.47
CA ILE A 59 -33.16 -28.05 -35.09
C ILE A 59 -31.64 -28.16 -34.97
N THR A 60 -30.96 -28.86 -35.87
CA THR A 60 -29.49 -29.01 -35.86
C THR A 60 -28.77 -27.66 -36.03
N ALA A 61 -29.28 -26.79 -36.91
CA ALA A 61 -28.75 -25.45 -37.09
C ALA A 61 -28.94 -24.58 -35.86
N LEU A 62 -30.08 -24.65 -35.18
CA LEU A 62 -30.37 -23.95 -33.94
C LEU A 62 -29.50 -24.44 -32.79
N GLU A 63 -29.31 -25.77 -32.68
CA GLU A 63 -28.41 -26.35 -31.67
C GLU A 63 -26.98 -25.93 -31.86
N ALA A 64 -26.49 -25.93 -33.12
CA ALA A 64 -25.17 -25.45 -33.44
C ALA A 64 -25.00 -23.95 -33.12
N ALA A 65 -26.02 -23.13 -33.45
CA ALA A 65 -26.01 -21.70 -33.10
C ALA A 65 -26.06 -21.49 -31.59
N LYS A 66 -26.87 -22.27 -30.86
CA LYS A 66 -26.90 -22.22 -29.39
C LYS A 66 -25.58 -22.60 -28.77
N ALA A 67 -24.93 -23.66 -29.26
CA ALA A 67 -23.61 -24.06 -28.77
C ALA A 67 -22.54 -22.95 -29.00
N SER A 68 -22.54 -22.37 -30.20
CA SER A 68 -21.64 -21.24 -30.54
C SER A 68 -21.90 -20.01 -29.67
N LEU A 69 -23.16 -19.65 -29.43
CA LEU A 69 -23.49 -18.52 -28.53
C LEU A 69 -23.10 -18.81 -27.09
N SER A 70 -23.35 -20.04 -26.61
CA SER A 70 -22.93 -20.45 -25.26
C SER A 70 -21.43 -20.33 -25.08
N GLN A 71 -20.64 -20.80 -26.04
CA GLN A 71 -19.17 -20.67 -26.00
C GLN A 71 -18.74 -19.21 -26.01
N MET A 72 -19.35 -18.35 -26.84
CA MET A 72 -19.06 -16.92 -26.82
C MET A 72 -19.39 -16.25 -25.49
N VAL A 73 -20.49 -16.63 -24.86
CA VAL A 73 -20.87 -16.13 -23.53
C VAL A 73 -19.85 -16.55 -22.47
N GLU A 74 -19.44 -17.82 -22.48
CA GLU A 74 -18.39 -18.30 -21.56
C GLU A 74 -17.06 -17.60 -21.75
N GLU A 75 -16.63 -17.41 -23.00
CA GLU A 75 -15.42 -16.62 -23.30
C GLU A 75 -15.52 -15.18 -22.80
N ARG A 76 -16.65 -14.51 -23.07
CA ARG A 76 -16.88 -13.13 -22.60
C ARG A 76 -16.94 -13.04 -21.09
N ASN A 77 -17.57 -14.00 -20.44
CA ASN A 77 -17.64 -14.07 -18.98
C ASN A 77 -16.22 -14.26 -18.38
N SER A 78 -15.45 -15.18 -18.95
CA SER A 78 -14.06 -15.40 -18.57
C SER A 78 -13.18 -14.13 -18.73
N GLN A 79 -13.32 -13.42 -19.87
CA GLN A 79 -12.64 -12.14 -20.10
C GLN A 79 -13.07 -11.07 -19.10
N TYR A 80 -14.37 -11.00 -18.81
CA TYR A 80 -14.93 -10.07 -17.82
C TYR A 80 -14.41 -10.35 -16.40
N MET A 81 -14.39 -11.61 -15.99
CA MET A 81 -13.85 -12.01 -14.68
C MET A 81 -12.37 -11.67 -14.54
N ARG A 82 -11.59 -11.90 -15.61
CA ARG A 82 -10.15 -11.50 -15.62
C ARG A 82 -9.99 -9.99 -15.51
N LEU A 83 -10.74 -9.23 -16.30
CA LEU A 83 -10.71 -7.77 -16.27
C LEU A 83 -11.12 -7.21 -14.90
N ALA A 84 -12.14 -7.80 -14.28
CA ALA A 84 -12.59 -7.41 -12.94
C ALA A 84 -11.48 -7.67 -11.89
N ALA A 85 -10.82 -8.83 -11.96
CA ALA A 85 -9.69 -9.16 -11.07
C ALA A 85 -8.50 -8.21 -11.29
N ASP A 86 -8.16 -7.90 -12.55
CA ASP A 86 -7.09 -6.96 -12.88
C ASP A 86 -7.41 -5.55 -12.39
N PHE A 87 -8.66 -5.11 -12.51
CA PHE A 87 -9.11 -3.82 -12.00
C PHE A 87 -9.03 -3.74 -10.47
N GLU A 88 -9.44 -4.81 -9.77
CA GLU A 88 -9.28 -4.85 -8.31
C GLU A 88 -7.81 -4.82 -7.87
N ASN A 89 -6.95 -5.56 -8.56
CA ASN A 89 -5.51 -5.55 -8.30
C ASN A 89 -4.91 -4.16 -8.56
N PHE A 90 -5.31 -3.53 -9.67
CA PHE A 90 -4.91 -2.16 -9.99
C PHE A 90 -5.36 -1.18 -8.90
N ARG A 91 -6.62 -1.23 -8.47
CA ARG A 91 -7.15 -0.39 -7.41
C ARG A 91 -6.39 -0.54 -6.09
N LYS A 92 -6.12 -1.79 -5.67
CA LYS A 92 -5.34 -2.08 -4.46
C LYS A 92 -3.91 -1.57 -4.56
N ARG A 93 -3.28 -1.74 -5.73
CA ARG A 93 -1.92 -1.24 -5.96
C ARG A 93 -1.88 0.28 -5.92
N THR A 94 -2.74 0.95 -6.67
CA THR A 94 -2.81 2.42 -6.72
C THR A 94 -3.09 3.02 -5.34
N GLN A 95 -3.94 2.37 -4.54
CA GLN A 95 -4.21 2.82 -3.17
C GLN A 95 -2.95 2.75 -2.30
N ARG A 96 -2.18 1.65 -2.38
CA ARG A 96 -0.91 1.52 -1.64
C ARG A 96 0.13 2.54 -2.11
N GLU A 97 0.27 2.71 -3.43
CA GLU A 97 1.19 3.70 -4.01
C GLU A 97 0.84 5.12 -3.55
N LYS A 98 -0.45 5.44 -3.46
CA LYS A 98 -0.93 6.73 -2.95
C LYS A 98 -0.57 6.93 -1.48
N GLU A 99 -0.83 5.94 -0.63
CA GLU A 99 -0.50 5.99 0.80
C GLU A 99 1.02 6.11 1.03
N GLU A 100 1.81 5.39 0.23
CA GLU A 100 3.26 5.47 0.28
C GLU A 100 3.77 6.83 -0.17
N LEU A 101 3.22 7.39 -1.25
CA LEU A 101 3.55 8.73 -1.74
C LEU A 101 3.19 9.81 -0.70
N GLU A 102 2.02 9.73 -0.08
CA GLU A 102 1.62 10.64 1.00
C GLU A 102 2.61 10.59 2.18
N LEU A 103 3.04 9.40 2.56
CA LEU A 103 4.02 9.22 3.63
C LEU A 103 5.39 9.78 3.22
N GLN A 104 5.82 9.53 1.98
CA GLN A 104 7.08 10.05 1.45
C GLN A 104 7.11 11.58 1.42
N ILE A 105 6.01 12.21 0.96
CA ILE A 105 5.88 13.67 0.96
C ILE A 105 5.95 14.21 2.40
N LYS A 106 5.22 13.59 3.35
CA LYS A 106 5.29 13.99 4.77
C LYS A 106 6.72 13.90 5.31
N CYS A 107 7.42 12.79 5.01
CA CYS A 107 8.82 12.62 5.44
C CYS A 107 9.73 13.70 4.87
N SER A 108 9.61 14.02 3.57
CA SER A 108 10.42 15.05 2.92
C SER A 108 10.20 16.42 3.54
N VAL A 109 8.96 16.85 3.67
CA VAL A 109 8.61 18.17 4.25
C VAL A 109 9.12 18.29 5.70
N ILE A 110 8.97 17.22 6.49
CA ILE A 110 9.45 17.24 7.87
C ILE A 110 10.97 17.24 7.91
N ALA A 111 11.65 16.47 7.07
CA ALA A 111 13.11 16.46 6.99
C ALA A 111 13.68 17.85 6.67
N ASP A 112 13.04 18.58 5.75
CA ASP A 112 13.41 19.96 5.41
C ASP A 112 13.17 20.96 6.57
N LEU A 113 12.26 20.62 7.50
CA LEU A 113 11.99 21.43 8.69
C LEU A 113 12.95 21.13 9.86
N LEU A 114 13.59 19.95 9.90
CA LEU A 114 14.48 19.56 10.99
C LEU A 114 15.64 20.53 11.26
N PRO A 115 16.28 21.18 10.25
CA PRO A 115 17.31 22.19 10.50
C PRO A 115 16.84 23.38 11.35
N VAL A 116 15.56 23.74 11.21
CA VAL A 116 14.95 24.79 12.05
C VAL A 116 14.85 24.32 13.50
N VAL A 117 14.40 23.07 13.71
CA VAL A 117 14.34 22.46 15.05
C VAL A 117 15.72 22.41 15.68
N ASP A 118 16.77 22.01 14.92
CA ASP A 118 18.15 22.00 15.38
C ASP A 118 18.63 23.41 15.79
N SER A 119 18.28 24.43 15.01
CA SER A 119 18.61 25.82 15.33
C SER A 119 17.96 26.28 16.64
N PHE A 120 16.73 25.85 16.90
CA PHE A 120 16.05 26.09 18.17
C PHE A 120 16.75 25.35 19.34
N GLU A 121 17.18 24.10 19.14
CA GLU A 121 17.92 23.35 20.17
C GLU A 121 19.26 24.00 20.49
N LEU A 122 20.03 24.41 19.46
CA LEU A 122 21.29 25.08 19.59
C LEU A 122 21.12 26.39 20.34
N ALA A 123 20.16 27.22 19.96
CA ALA A 123 19.89 28.47 20.64
C ALA A 123 19.57 28.27 22.14
N ARG A 124 18.79 27.22 22.46
CA ARG A 124 18.44 26.89 23.84
C ARG A 124 19.68 26.57 24.71
N THR A 125 20.69 25.95 24.14
CA THR A 125 21.91 25.57 24.87
C THR A 125 22.90 26.70 25.01
N HIS A 126 22.91 27.70 24.10
CA HIS A 126 23.86 28.77 24.04
C HIS A 126 23.38 30.08 24.67
N ILE A 127 22.09 30.27 24.86
CA ILE A 127 21.55 31.50 25.49
C ILE A 127 21.86 31.46 26.99
N GLN A 128 22.79 32.30 27.40
CA GLN A 128 23.04 32.66 28.81
C GLN A 128 22.25 33.91 29.11
N THR A 129 21.46 33.88 30.18
CA THR A 129 20.59 35.00 30.59
C THR A 129 21.24 35.67 31.80
N GLU A 130 21.64 36.95 31.66
CA GLU A 130 22.22 37.74 32.74
C GLU A 130 21.22 38.75 33.33
N THR A 131 20.20 39.10 32.57
CA THR A 131 19.17 40.06 32.97
C THR A 131 17.79 39.45 33.04
N GLU A 132 16.90 40.01 33.88
CA GLU A 132 15.52 39.60 34.04
C GLU A 132 14.73 39.73 32.70
N ALA A 133 15.09 40.70 31.86
CA ALA A 133 14.46 40.88 30.54
C ALA A 133 14.84 39.74 29.59
N GLU A 134 16.12 39.33 29.59
CA GLU A 134 16.60 38.20 28.80
C GLU A 134 15.95 36.89 29.26
N GLU A 135 15.77 36.70 30.57
CA GLU A 135 15.07 35.52 31.11
C GLU A 135 13.65 35.44 30.64
N LYS A 136 12.91 36.56 30.56
CA LYS A 136 11.55 36.61 30.02
C LYS A 136 11.51 36.22 28.54
N ILE A 137 12.45 36.70 27.74
CA ILE A 137 12.59 36.37 26.32
C ILE A 137 12.92 34.89 26.19
N HIS A 138 13.87 34.36 26.96
CA HIS A 138 14.27 32.96 26.95
C HIS A 138 13.07 32.04 27.31
N ARG A 139 12.27 32.41 28.30
CA ARG A 139 11.07 31.66 28.68
C ARG A 139 10.01 31.63 27.56
N SER A 140 9.80 32.75 26.87
CA SER A 140 8.91 32.85 25.72
C SER A 140 9.42 31.98 24.56
N TYR A 141 10.70 31.99 24.29
CA TYR A 141 11.37 31.16 23.31
C TYR A 141 11.20 29.66 23.61
N GLN A 142 11.41 29.24 24.86
CA GLN A 142 11.16 27.86 25.29
C GLN A 142 9.70 27.44 25.09
N GLY A 143 8.75 28.38 25.29
CA GLY A 143 7.33 28.15 25.02
C GLY A 143 7.06 27.83 23.55
N VAL A 144 7.63 28.62 22.63
CA VAL A 144 7.50 28.42 21.19
C VAL A 144 8.12 27.07 20.76
N TYR A 145 9.32 26.78 21.25
CA TYR A 145 9.99 25.50 20.99
C TYR A 145 9.16 24.29 21.46
N LYS A 146 8.61 24.37 22.68
CA LYS A 146 7.75 23.32 23.24
C LYS A 146 6.52 23.09 22.35
N GLN A 147 5.87 24.18 21.91
CA GLN A 147 4.72 24.13 21.01
C GLN A 147 5.09 23.48 19.66
N LEU A 148 6.24 23.81 19.09
CA LEU A 148 6.74 23.19 17.84
C LEU A 148 6.95 21.69 18.01
N VAL A 149 7.59 21.26 19.10
CA VAL A 149 7.80 19.84 19.40
C VAL A 149 6.47 19.10 19.62
N GLU A 150 5.50 19.74 20.27
CA GLU A 150 4.15 19.16 20.45
C GLU A 150 3.41 19.01 19.10
N CYS A 151 3.55 19.97 18.19
CA CYS A 151 3.01 19.86 16.83
C CYS A 151 3.65 18.70 16.06
N LEU A 152 4.96 18.55 16.11
CA LEU A 152 5.68 17.44 15.48
C LEU A 152 5.24 16.09 16.05
N LYS A 153 5.10 15.97 17.38
CA LYS A 153 4.59 14.76 18.02
C LYS A 153 3.16 14.41 17.57
N ARG A 154 2.30 15.41 17.37
CA ARG A 154 0.92 15.20 16.89
C ARG A 154 0.87 14.63 15.48
N ILE A 155 1.85 14.99 14.65
CA ILE A 155 2.01 14.44 13.29
C ILE A 155 2.57 13.00 13.32
N GLY A 156 3.11 12.57 14.48
CA GLY A 156 3.71 11.25 14.66
C GLY A 156 5.25 11.25 14.62
N VAL A 157 5.87 12.44 14.64
CA VAL A 157 7.34 12.56 14.70
C VAL A 157 7.80 12.33 16.14
N SER A 158 8.78 11.45 16.31
CA SER A 158 9.43 11.18 17.58
C SER A 158 10.95 11.40 17.49
N ALA A 159 11.52 12.00 18.54
CA ALA A 159 12.95 12.12 18.66
C ALA A 159 13.54 10.78 19.13
N MET A 160 14.64 10.36 18.54
CA MET A 160 15.41 9.22 18.99
C MET A 160 16.14 9.58 20.29
N GLN A 161 16.22 8.63 21.19
CA GLN A 161 17.05 8.74 22.40
C GLN A 161 18.23 7.81 22.22
N ALA A 162 19.35 8.33 21.75
CA ALA A 162 20.54 7.53 21.46
C ALA A 162 21.49 7.44 22.66
N LYS A 163 21.60 8.49 23.48
CA LYS A 163 22.54 8.54 24.60
C LYS A 163 22.41 7.38 25.58
N GLY A 164 23.52 6.72 25.87
CA GLY A 164 23.59 5.58 26.78
C GLY A 164 23.10 4.25 26.21
N LYS A 165 22.71 4.22 24.93
CA LYS A 165 22.29 2.98 24.25
C LYS A 165 23.43 2.42 23.39
N PRO A 166 23.37 1.11 23.06
CA PRO A 166 24.27 0.55 22.07
C PRO A 166 24.07 1.22 20.70
N PHE A 167 25.14 1.37 19.96
CA PHE A 167 25.10 1.89 18.60
C PHE A 167 24.35 0.95 17.66
N ASP A 168 23.39 1.50 16.93
CA ASP A 168 22.62 0.79 15.90
C ASP A 168 22.81 1.52 14.56
N PRO A 169 23.43 0.89 13.54
CA PRO A 169 23.64 1.51 12.23
C PRO A 169 22.37 1.94 11.51
N ASN A 170 21.21 1.34 11.85
CA ASN A 170 19.92 1.68 11.22
C ASN A 170 19.33 2.99 11.78
N LEU A 171 19.75 3.39 12.97
CA LEU A 171 19.19 4.55 13.68
C LEU A 171 20.22 5.65 13.91
N HIS A 172 21.51 5.28 14.02
CA HIS A 172 22.59 6.17 14.43
C HIS A 172 23.66 6.28 13.36
N GLU A 173 24.26 7.46 13.28
CA GLU A 173 25.44 7.76 12.47
C GLU A 173 26.59 8.14 13.41
N ALA A 174 27.61 7.29 13.49
CA ALA A 174 28.79 7.54 14.33
C ALA A 174 29.73 8.53 13.63
N VAL A 175 29.77 9.77 14.12
CA VAL A 175 30.59 10.83 13.57
C VAL A 175 31.94 10.90 14.30
N LEU A 176 31.95 10.67 15.60
CA LEU A 176 33.12 10.70 16.44
C LEU A 176 33.25 9.42 17.26
N ARG A 177 34.51 9.01 17.51
CA ARG A 177 34.85 7.94 18.44
C ARG A 177 35.73 8.51 19.53
N GLU A 178 35.43 8.18 20.77
CA GLU A 178 36.19 8.60 21.94
C GLU A 178 36.68 7.40 22.71
N ALA A 179 37.97 7.31 22.91
CA ALA A 179 38.57 6.28 23.72
C ALA A 179 38.23 6.53 25.19
N THR A 180 37.45 5.67 25.81
CA THR A 180 37.01 5.83 27.20
C THR A 180 36.84 4.48 27.88
N ASN A 181 37.10 4.46 29.19
CA ASN A 181 36.82 3.30 30.06
C ASN A 181 35.51 3.45 30.83
N GLU A 182 34.80 4.58 30.68
CA GLU A 182 33.57 4.84 31.43
C GLU A 182 32.34 4.10 30.86
N HIS A 183 32.42 3.80 29.56
CA HIS A 183 31.32 3.13 28.86
C HIS A 183 31.83 1.92 28.07
N PRO A 184 31.05 0.86 27.95
CA PRO A 184 31.37 -0.29 27.09
C PRO A 184 31.61 0.18 25.63
N GLU A 185 32.54 -0.49 24.93
CA GLU A 185 32.78 -0.24 23.52
C GLU A 185 31.49 -0.35 22.71
N GLY A 186 31.31 0.58 21.76
CA GLY A 186 30.09 0.64 20.91
C GLY A 186 28.89 1.30 21.59
N THR A 187 29.04 1.87 22.80
CA THR A 187 27.96 2.64 23.45
C THR A 187 27.99 4.08 23.00
N VAL A 188 26.81 4.66 22.80
CA VAL A 188 26.65 6.09 22.47
C VAL A 188 26.90 6.93 23.71
N ILE A 189 27.99 7.69 23.73
CA ILE A 189 28.36 8.59 24.83
C ILE A 189 27.52 9.86 24.78
N GLU A 190 27.43 10.46 23.61
CA GLU A 190 26.79 11.75 23.41
C GLU A 190 26.05 11.80 22.07
N GLU A 191 24.93 12.51 22.05
CA GLU A 191 24.15 12.81 20.86
C GLU A 191 24.50 14.23 20.40
N LEU A 192 25.25 14.35 19.30
CA LEU A 192 25.67 15.61 18.72
C LEU A 192 24.56 16.30 17.96
N LYS A 193 23.73 15.48 17.29
CA LYS A 193 22.56 15.94 16.56
C LYS A 193 21.46 14.90 16.67
N ARG A 194 20.26 15.33 17.05
CA ARG A 194 19.15 14.40 17.28
C ARG A 194 18.66 13.74 16.04
N GLY A 195 18.42 12.44 16.13
CA GLY A 195 17.68 11.68 15.14
C GLY A 195 16.19 11.82 15.34
N TYR A 196 15.44 11.66 14.24
CA TYR A 196 13.97 11.72 14.23
C TYR A 196 13.38 10.60 13.39
N MET A 197 12.22 10.11 13.85
CA MET A 197 11.41 9.09 13.15
C MET A 197 10.00 9.60 12.94
N LEU A 198 9.36 9.15 11.86
CA LEU A 198 7.93 9.30 11.62
C LEU A 198 7.29 7.91 11.64
N GLY A 199 6.61 7.55 12.73
CA GLY A 199 6.21 6.16 12.96
C GLY A 199 7.44 5.25 12.96
N ASP A 200 7.47 4.29 12.04
CA ASP A 200 8.58 3.34 11.88
C ASP A 200 9.65 3.79 10.86
N ARG A 201 9.47 4.93 10.20
CA ARG A 201 10.38 5.44 9.18
C ARG A 201 11.39 6.43 9.77
N VAL A 202 12.67 6.19 9.52
CA VAL A 202 13.74 7.13 9.90
C VAL A 202 13.71 8.34 8.98
N LEU A 203 13.52 9.53 9.55
CA LEU A 203 13.62 10.81 8.86
C LEU A 203 15.07 11.27 8.75
N ARG A 204 15.81 11.09 9.83
CA ARG A 204 17.23 11.43 9.94
C ARG A 204 17.87 10.60 11.06
N HIS A 205 19.05 10.02 10.80
CA HIS A 205 19.81 9.32 11.80
C HIS A 205 20.31 10.28 12.89
N ALA A 206 20.44 9.79 14.12
CA ALA A 206 21.08 10.55 15.19
C ALA A 206 22.61 10.56 14.96
N MET A 207 23.22 11.74 14.88
CA MET A 207 24.67 11.85 14.82
C MET A 207 25.23 11.73 16.23
N VAL A 208 26.04 10.71 16.45
CA VAL A 208 26.46 10.31 17.78
C VAL A 208 27.98 10.18 17.91
N LYS A 209 28.45 10.37 19.15
CA LYS A 209 29.80 10.01 19.58
C LYS A 209 29.72 8.66 20.27
N VAL A 210 30.56 7.69 19.84
CA VAL A 210 30.57 6.32 20.38
C VAL A 210 31.83 6.05 21.15
N ALA A 211 31.71 5.21 22.19
CA ALA A 211 32.84 4.73 22.98
C ALA A 211 33.68 3.77 22.11
N ALA A 212 34.99 3.99 22.12
CA ALA A 212 35.97 3.04 21.60
C ALA A 212 36.82 2.51 22.76
N ALA A 213 37.33 1.30 22.62
CA ALA A 213 38.29 0.77 23.56
C ALA A 213 39.53 1.68 23.54
N PRO A 214 40.14 2.04 24.71
CA PRO A 214 41.38 2.74 24.73
C PRO A 214 42.45 1.88 24.03
N GLU A 215 43.13 2.42 23.06
CA GLU A 215 44.28 1.76 22.44
C GLU A 215 45.36 1.56 23.51
N GLU A 216 45.46 0.35 24.06
CA GLU A 216 46.61 -0.03 24.88
C GLU A 216 47.85 -0.05 23.97
N GLY A 217 48.64 1.04 24.00
CA GLY A 217 49.99 1.04 23.49
C GLY A 217 50.22 1.53 22.06
N SER A 218 50.08 2.85 21.84
CA SER A 218 50.90 3.56 20.85
C SER A 218 51.76 4.59 21.54
N GLY A 219 52.48 4.14 22.57
CA GLY A 219 53.67 4.81 23.05
C GLY A 219 54.82 4.50 22.07
N SER A 220 54.89 5.15 20.95
CA SER A 220 56.11 5.21 20.19
C SER A 220 57.11 6.09 21.00
N GLU A 221 57.85 5.45 21.89
CA GLU A 221 59.15 5.98 22.32
C GLU A 221 59.96 6.32 21.08
N ILE A 222 59.98 7.58 20.71
CA ILE A 222 61.04 8.15 19.87
C ILE A 222 62.31 8.15 20.73
N LYS A 223 63.09 7.07 20.67
CA LYS A 223 64.47 7.09 21.17
C LYS A 223 65.24 8.13 20.36
N PRO A 224 65.82 9.14 20.99
CA PRO A 224 66.80 9.99 20.31
C PRO A 224 68.07 9.16 20.06
N THR A 225 68.28 8.80 18.81
CA THR A 225 69.64 8.32 18.37
C THR A 225 70.57 9.47 18.40
N ASN A 226 71.32 9.61 19.55
CA ASN A 226 72.55 10.34 19.59
C ASN A 226 73.60 9.52 18.85
N ASP A 227 73.76 9.83 17.59
CA ASP A 227 74.94 9.39 16.85
C ASP A 227 75.93 10.63 16.83
N VAL A 228 76.76 10.61 17.86
CA VAL A 228 77.99 11.45 17.90
C VAL A 228 79.03 10.60 17.24
N THR A 229 79.35 10.89 16.00
CA THR A 229 80.61 10.39 15.42
C THR A 229 81.60 11.51 15.35
N ASP A 230 82.52 11.41 16.25
CA ASP A 230 83.84 12.05 16.24
C ASP A 230 84.73 11.41 15.16
N ALA A 231 85.30 12.19 14.27
CA ALA A 231 86.58 12.13 13.67
C ALA A 231 86.73 13.01 12.43
#